data_f7a5868c53e5d798b31c78134b361a91
#
_entry.id   f7a5868c53e5d798b31c78134b361a91
#
_cell.length_a   1.000
_cell.length_b   1.000
_cell.length_c   1.000
_cell.angle_alpha   90.00
_cell.angle_beta   90.00
_cell.angle_gamma   90.00
#
_symmetry.space_group_name_H-M   'P 1'
#
loop_
_entity.id
_entity.type
_entity.pdbx_description
1 polymer ?
#
loop_
_entity_poly.entity_id
_entity_poly.type
_entity_poly.pdbx_seq_one_letter_code
_entity_poly.pdbx_strand_id
1 'polypeptide(L)'
;MCGIAGYFGINLISADRLERCKQLMERRGPDGNGYLYKKVGKNRHAQLLHSRLRILDLDERSNQPFLTGDDCLTFNGEIYNYLELRDELQKSGESFRTDGDTEVLAKVLQKFGVEGLDLCEGMWAFGWLDENGLTLSRDRFGEKPLYIYEDDAGLYFGSEPKFIFALLGYVLPVNKNHILRYMVNGYKALYKSGDTFFEGLKEVPPGSALRFDVNGKRTSQKYWLPKFDQQIDGMSFDDAVLNARDALINSVKLRLRSDVPIAFCLSGGIDSNALIAIAKKYLNYDVHGYTIMNTDERYEERDMVNASVNGLQLRHTEVPIDASDFLEKLRKLVRHHDSPISTITYYAQWQLMEKIAADGYKVSVSGTAADELFSGYFDHHNLYLASLENNPDEQLLARKNWNEVVAPIVRNPFLQDADCFIKNPNLRDHIFLDAAVFSSFLTFPWNERFEEERYSNILLRNRMNNELFHESVPVILHEDDLNAMYYSVENRSPFLDRRLFEVCQSIPTRHLIRNGRAKAVLREAVRGFAPDIVLDNPRKVGFNAPILDYLDLNNPKIRSQILADSPIFEFIKRDAIEVLLNKAHLPNSQSKFLFYFLNAKIFLEEFSAAGTI
;
A
#
# COMPACT_ATOMS: atom_id res chain seq x y z
N MET A 1 7.53 -6.68 -10.60
CA MET A 1 8.43 -5.92 -9.69
C MET A 1 9.67 -6.69 -9.41
N CYS A 2 10.71 -5.98 -9.02
CA CYS A 2 12.02 -6.55 -8.70
C CYS A 2 12.24 -6.62 -7.18
N GLY A 3 13.34 -7.22 -6.76
CA GLY A 3 13.88 -7.10 -5.42
C GLY A 3 15.22 -6.39 -5.47
N ILE A 4 15.46 -5.47 -4.54
CA ILE A 4 16.76 -4.85 -4.34
C ILE A 4 17.24 -5.11 -2.92
N ALA A 5 18.55 -5.29 -2.76
CA ALA A 5 19.20 -5.36 -1.46
C ALA A 5 20.67 -4.90 -1.59
N GLY A 6 21.27 -4.51 -0.50
CA GLY A 6 22.68 -4.17 -0.53
C GLY A 6 23.25 -3.70 0.79
N TYR A 7 24.54 -3.50 0.73
CA TYR A 7 25.36 -3.03 1.84
C TYR A 7 26.34 -1.95 1.36
N PHE A 8 26.49 -0.93 2.17
CA PHE A 8 27.48 0.13 1.97
C PHE A 8 28.22 0.43 3.28
N GLY A 9 29.43 -0.12 3.44
CA GLY A 9 30.12 -0.01 4.71
C GLY A 9 31.61 -0.35 4.65
N ILE A 10 32.20 -0.54 5.82
CA ILE A 10 33.65 -0.74 5.99
C ILE A 10 34.10 -2.21 5.91
N ASN A 11 33.16 -3.14 5.97
CA ASN A 11 33.41 -4.58 5.91
C ASN A 11 32.91 -5.18 4.59
N LEU A 12 33.22 -6.45 4.36
CA LEU A 12 32.63 -7.25 3.29
C LEU A 12 31.60 -8.21 3.88
N ILE A 13 30.44 -8.27 3.27
CA ILE A 13 29.46 -9.32 3.55
C ILE A 13 29.97 -10.62 2.95
N SER A 14 29.92 -11.73 3.70
CA SER A 14 30.38 -13.04 3.25
C SER A 14 29.55 -13.59 2.09
N ALA A 15 30.15 -14.45 1.27
CA ALA A 15 29.49 -15.07 0.13
C ALA A 15 28.23 -15.85 0.54
N ASP A 16 28.24 -16.56 1.66
CA ASP A 16 27.09 -17.32 2.15
C ASP A 16 25.89 -16.43 2.48
N ARG A 17 26.14 -15.27 3.12
CA ARG A 17 25.07 -14.29 3.42
C ARG A 17 24.50 -13.64 2.16
N LEU A 18 25.36 -13.32 1.19
CA LEU A 18 24.93 -12.80 -0.12
C LEU A 18 24.08 -13.82 -0.86
N GLU A 19 24.51 -15.10 -0.87
CA GLU A 19 23.75 -16.17 -1.52
C GLU A 19 22.40 -16.41 -0.84
N ARG A 20 22.39 -16.42 0.49
CA ARG A 20 21.13 -16.49 1.26
C ARG A 20 20.18 -15.35 0.92
N CYS A 21 20.69 -14.13 0.81
CA CYS A 21 19.88 -12.96 0.43
C CYS A 21 19.30 -13.14 -0.98
N LYS A 22 20.08 -13.57 -1.97
CA LYS A 22 19.59 -13.85 -3.33
C LYS A 22 18.44 -14.86 -3.36
N GLN A 23 18.57 -15.97 -2.62
CA GLN A 23 17.51 -16.98 -2.52
C GLN A 23 16.21 -16.40 -1.97
N LEU A 24 16.26 -15.54 -0.94
CA LEU A 24 15.10 -14.87 -0.40
C LEU A 24 14.47 -13.88 -1.39
N MET A 25 15.27 -13.28 -2.28
CA MET A 25 14.82 -12.32 -3.28
C MET A 25 14.11 -12.96 -4.49
N GLU A 26 14.25 -14.29 -4.72
CA GLU A 26 13.72 -14.98 -5.91
C GLU A 26 12.21 -14.78 -6.12
N ARG A 27 11.41 -14.73 -5.03
CA ARG A 27 9.96 -14.50 -5.14
C ARG A 27 9.63 -13.16 -5.75
N ARG A 28 10.44 -12.13 -5.50
CA ARG A 28 10.24 -10.82 -6.12
C ARG A 28 10.64 -10.80 -7.58
N GLY A 29 11.68 -11.52 -7.94
CA GLY A 29 12.22 -11.48 -9.29
C GLY A 29 12.78 -12.83 -9.75
N PRO A 30 11.93 -13.76 -10.23
CA PRO A 30 12.36 -15.09 -10.62
C PRO A 30 13.06 -15.15 -11.99
N ASP A 31 12.98 -14.06 -12.78
CA ASP A 31 13.45 -14.07 -14.18
C ASP A 31 14.95 -13.76 -14.33
N GLY A 32 15.63 -13.42 -13.23
CA GLY A 32 17.07 -13.17 -13.22
C GLY A 32 17.56 -12.58 -11.92
N ASN A 33 18.83 -12.75 -11.63
CA ASN A 33 19.48 -12.14 -10.48
C ASN A 33 20.82 -11.52 -10.87
N GLY A 34 21.27 -10.52 -10.11
CA GLY A 34 22.53 -9.85 -10.33
C GLY A 34 23.19 -9.41 -9.03
N TYR A 35 24.51 -9.28 -9.10
CA TYR A 35 25.36 -8.86 -8.00
C TYR A 35 26.47 -7.94 -8.51
N LEU A 36 26.73 -6.86 -7.80
CA LEU A 36 27.86 -5.98 -8.03
C LEU A 36 28.61 -5.75 -6.73
N TYR A 37 29.93 -5.86 -6.81
CA TYR A 37 30.86 -5.35 -5.81
C TYR A 37 31.65 -4.17 -6.38
N LYS A 38 31.74 -3.07 -5.62
CA LYS A 38 32.58 -1.92 -5.94
C LYS A 38 33.21 -1.35 -4.68
N LYS A 39 34.52 -1.09 -4.73
CA LYS A 39 35.21 -0.29 -3.69
C LYS A 39 34.98 1.19 -3.98
N VAL A 40 34.53 1.96 -2.98
CA VAL A 40 34.21 3.37 -3.10
C VAL A 40 35.07 4.16 -2.12
N GLY A 41 35.79 5.14 -2.63
CA GLY A 41 36.77 5.89 -1.84
C GLY A 41 37.88 4.96 -1.26
N LYS A 42 38.40 5.33 -0.08
CA LYS A 42 39.52 4.59 0.53
C LYS A 42 39.10 3.34 1.28
N ASN A 43 37.98 3.37 2.01
CA ASN A 43 37.62 2.38 3.03
C ASN A 43 36.18 1.91 2.95
N ARG A 44 35.43 2.15 1.86
CA ARG A 44 34.05 1.71 1.72
C ARG A 44 33.89 0.64 0.67
N HIS A 45 33.01 -0.30 0.95
CA HIS A 45 32.61 -1.39 0.08
C HIS A 45 31.12 -1.28 -0.21
N ALA A 46 30.73 -1.25 -1.47
CA ALA A 46 29.35 -1.37 -1.91
C ALA A 46 29.13 -2.78 -2.46
N GLN A 47 28.12 -3.44 -1.96
CA GLN A 47 27.67 -4.75 -2.44
C GLN A 47 26.17 -4.63 -2.74
N LEU A 48 25.81 -4.68 -4.02
CA LEU A 48 24.46 -4.47 -4.51
C LEU A 48 23.91 -5.76 -5.09
N LEU A 49 22.68 -6.09 -4.75
CA LEU A 49 21.97 -7.27 -5.25
C LEU A 49 20.66 -6.83 -5.91
N HIS A 50 20.26 -7.59 -6.93
CA HIS A 50 19.01 -7.39 -7.64
C HIS A 50 18.40 -8.75 -8.02
N SER A 51 17.06 -8.85 -7.91
CA SER A 51 16.28 -9.93 -8.51
C SER A 51 15.25 -9.32 -9.45
N ARG A 52 15.18 -9.83 -10.69
CA ARG A 52 14.41 -9.22 -11.78
C ARG A 52 13.12 -9.96 -12.05
N LEU A 53 12.00 -9.23 -12.08
CA LEU A 53 10.77 -9.64 -12.75
C LEU A 53 10.69 -8.87 -14.08
N ARG A 54 10.72 -9.58 -15.21
CA ARG A 54 10.73 -8.99 -16.55
C ARG A 54 9.33 -8.54 -16.94
N ILE A 55 9.14 -7.22 -17.00
CA ILE A 55 7.88 -6.56 -17.37
C ILE A 55 8.10 -5.62 -18.56
N LEU A 56 9.14 -4.77 -18.49
CA LEU A 56 9.62 -3.92 -19.59
C LEU A 56 10.99 -4.39 -20.05
N ASP A 57 11.23 -4.32 -21.36
CA ASP A 57 12.44 -4.79 -22.05
C ASP A 57 12.87 -6.18 -21.55
N LEU A 58 12.26 -7.22 -22.09
CA LEU A 58 12.43 -8.61 -21.62
C LEU A 58 13.84 -9.17 -21.86
N ASP A 59 14.71 -8.44 -22.55
CA ASP A 59 16.09 -8.82 -22.87
C ASP A 59 17.00 -8.76 -21.63
N GLU A 60 18.06 -9.58 -21.65
CA GLU A 60 19.08 -9.63 -20.59
C GLU A 60 19.94 -8.38 -20.49
N ARG A 61 20.03 -7.58 -21.57
CA ARG A 61 20.74 -6.28 -21.57
C ARG A 61 20.20 -5.29 -20.53
N SER A 62 18.94 -5.46 -20.09
CA SER A 62 18.31 -4.69 -19.04
C SER A 62 18.43 -5.30 -17.65
N ASN A 63 19.27 -6.37 -17.48
CA ASN A 63 19.54 -6.92 -16.16
C ASN A 63 20.27 -5.91 -15.26
N GLN A 64 20.04 -6.05 -13.97
CA GLN A 64 20.58 -5.17 -12.94
C GLN A 64 21.41 -5.96 -11.93
N PRO A 65 22.34 -5.33 -11.19
CA PRO A 65 22.65 -3.89 -11.13
C PRO A 65 23.09 -3.32 -12.48
N PHE A 66 22.44 -2.22 -12.91
CA PHE A 66 22.62 -1.63 -14.24
C PHE A 66 23.78 -0.65 -14.25
N LEU A 67 24.80 -0.92 -15.08
CA LEU A 67 25.99 -0.09 -15.20
C LEU A 67 25.80 0.98 -16.30
N THR A 68 26.12 2.22 -15.97
CA THR A 68 26.17 3.34 -16.90
C THR A 68 27.44 4.17 -16.62
N GLY A 69 28.50 3.93 -17.44
CA GLY A 69 29.86 4.39 -17.12
C GLY A 69 30.35 3.75 -15.84
N ASP A 70 30.83 4.55 -14.91
CA ASP A 70 31.29 4.12 -13.58
C ASP A 70 30.15 4.04 -12.55
N ASP A 71 28.97 4.51 -12.86
CA ASP A 71 27.82 4.51 -11.97
C ASP A 71 27.02 3.22 -12.08
N CYS A 72 26.27 2.90 -11.03
CA CYS A 72 25.48 1.69 -10.95
C CYS A 72 24.11 1.96 -10.33
N LEU A 73 23.04 1.43 -10.96
CA LEU A 73 21.67 1.51 -10.48
C LEU A 73 21.15 0.11 -10.14
N THR A 74 20.57 -0.05 -8.94
CA THR A 74 19.69 -1.15 -8.59
C THR A 74 18.30 -0.58 -8.29
N PHE A 75 17.29 -1.05 -9.04
CA PHE A 75 15.98 -0.41 -9.14
C PHE A 75 14.84 -1.43 -9.08
N ASN A 76 13.91 -1.19 -8.19
CA ASN A 76 12.64 -1.89 -8.07
C ASN A 76 11.51 -0.89 -8.32
N GLY A 77 10.89 -0.95 -9.48
CA GLY A 77 9.83 -0.01 -9.85
C GLY A 77 9.59 0.07 -11.35
N GLU A 78 8.83 1.10 -11.73
CA GLU A 78 8.48 1.45 -13.10
C GLU A 78 8.47 2.98 -13.26
N ILE A 79 9.20 3.52 -14.22
CA ILE A 79 9.10 4.92 -14.64
C ILE A 79 8.13 4.99 -15.81
N TYR A 80 6.86 5.23 -15.54
CA TYR A 80 5.80 5.13 -16.54
C TYR A 80 5.93 6.09 -17.71
N ASN A 81 6.50 7.29 -17.50
CA ASN A 81 6.77 8.27 -18.57
C ASN A 81 8.15 8.13 -19.21
N TYR A 82 8.74 6.92 -19.16
CA TYR A 82 10.09 6.69 -19.69
C TYR A 82 10.23 6.95 -21.19
N LEU A 83 9.18 6.80 -21.97
CA LEU A 83 9.21 7.07 -23.41
C LEU A 83 9.40 8.57 -23.69
N GLU A 84 8.66 9.41 -23.00
CA GLU A 84 8.73 10.86 -23.10
C GLU A 84 10.11 11.38 -22.62
N LEU A 85 10.59 10.88 -21.48
CA LEU A 85 11.90 11.22 -20.94
C LEU A 85 13.04 10.78 -21.87
N ARG A 86 12.93 9.57 -22.45
CA ARG A 86 13.88 9.07 -23.44
C ARG A 86 13.98 9.99 -24.64
N ASP A 87 12.84 10.40 -25.21
CA ASP A 87 12.79 11.31 -26.35
C ASP A 87 13.47 12.67 -26.06
N GLU A 88 13.23 13.24 -24.86
CA GLU A 88 13.87 14.47 -24.42
C GLU A 88 15.39 14.31 -24.22
N LEU A 89 15.82 13.21 -23.62
CA LEU A 89 17.24 12.91 -23.41
C LEU A 89 17.95 12.67 -24.74
N GLN A 90 17.34 11.98 -25.72
CA GLN A 90 17.88 11.79 -27.06
C GLN A 90 18.04 13.12 -27.81
N LYS A 91 17.06 14.03 -27.74
CA LYS A 91 17.15 15.38 -28.29
C LYS A 91 18.30 16.17 -27.68
N SER A 92 18.70 15.86 -26.45
CA SER A 92 19.86 16.48 -25.77
C SER A 92 21.19 15.75 -26.01
N GLY A 93 21.21 14.73 -26.90
CA GLY A 93 22.43 14.04 -27.33
C GLY A 93 22.70 12.70 -26.62
N GLU A 94 21.82 12.23 -25.72
CA GLU A 94 22.00 10.94 -25.06
C GLU A 94 21.68 9.77 -26.00
N SER A 95 22.41 8.67 -25.84
CA SER A 95 22.15 7.40 -26.54
C SER A 95 21.75 6.32 -25.56
N PHE A 96 20.95 5.34 -26.05
CA PHE A 96 20.41 4.24 -25.24
C PHE A 96 20.77 2.90 -25.88
N ARG A 97 21.06 1.91 -25.03
CA ARG A 97 21.34 0.52 -25.44
C ARG A 97 20.18 -0.45 -25.12
N THR A 98 19.23 0.01 -24.30
CA THR A 98 18.06 -0.77 -23.84
C THR A 98 16.79 -0.04 -24.24
N ASP A 99 15.64 -0.73 -24.21
CA ASP A 99 14.33 -0.16 -24.49
C ASP A 99 13.51 0.07 -23.18
N GLY A 100 14.04 -0.35 -22.04
CA GLY A 100 13.40 -0.24 -20.73
C GLY A 100 13.56 1.15 -20.07
N ASP A 101 12.91 1.29 -18.96
CA ASP A 101 12.88 2.50 -18.13
C ASP A 101 14.12 2.64 -17.21
N THR A 102 14.76 1.52 -16.85
CA THR A 102 15.94 1.49 -15.96
C THR A 102 17.07 2.37 -16.48
N GLU A 103 17.40 2.27 -17.78
CA GLU A 103 18.44 3.10 -18.39
C GLU A 103 18.02 4.57 -18.46
N VAL A 104 16.73 4.85 -18.69
CA VAL A 104 16.20 6.21 -18.68
C VAL A 104 16.37 6.83 -17.30
N LEU A 105 16.01 6.12 -16.22
CA LEU A 105 16.23 6.59 -14.85
C LEU A 105 17.72 6.83 -14.57
N ALA A 106 18.59 5.90 -14.97
CA ALA A 106 20.04 6.06 -14.81
C ALA A 106 20.56 7.33 -15.50
N LYS A 107 20.11 7.61 -16.71
CA LYS A 107 20.48 8.84 -17.46
C LYS A 107 19.93 10.12 -16.83
N VAL A 108 18.70 10.08 -16.30
CA VAL A 108 18.12 11.19 -15.54
C VAL A 108 18.97 11.48 -14.30
N LEU A 109 19.35 10.46 -13.54
CA LEU A 109 20.19 10.60 -12.34
C LEU A 109 21.59 11.13 -12.68
N GLN A 110 22.22 10.64 -13.75
CA GLN A 110 23.53 11.14 -14.20
C GLN A 110 23.49 12.63 -14.58
N LYS A 111 22.43 13.04 -15.26
CA LYS A 111 22.34 14.39 -15.83
C LYS A 111 21.84 15.42 -14.83
N PHE A 112 20.86 15.07 -14.02
CA PHE A 112 20.12 16.00 -13.16
C PHE A 112 20.23 15.67 -11.66
N GLY A 113 20.87 14.55 -11.29
CA GLY A 113 20.91 14.09 -9.90
C GLY A 113 19.51 13.75 -9.37
N VAL A 114 19.36 13.86 -8.05
CA VAL A 114 18.08 13.60 -7.33
C VAL A 114 16.98 14.57 -7.75
N GLU A 115 17.31 15.78 -8.16
CA GLU A 115 16.34 16.78 -8.63
C GLU A 115 15.63 16.33 -9.91
N GLY A 116 16.28 15.52 -10.74
CA GLY A 116 15.68 14.90 -11.91
C GLY A 116 14.52 13.97 -11.62
N LEU A 117 14.36 13.50 -10.39
CA LEU A 117 13.22 12.66 -9.98
C LEU A 117 11.88 13.41 -10.05
N ASP A 118 11.90 14.74 -10.06
CA ASP A 118 10.69 15.53 -10.29
C ASP A 118 10.13 15.38 -11.71
N LEU A 119 10.98 15.04 -12.69
CA LEU A 119 10.58 14.76 -14.07
C LEU A 119 9.94 13.37 -14.24
N CYS A 120 10.27 12.43 -13.33
CA CYS A 120 9.82 11.05 -13.40
C CYS A 120 8.38 10.91 -12.89
N GLU A 121 7.53 10.19 -13.62
CA GLU A 121 6.23 9.72 -13.16
C GLU A 121 6.28 8.19 -13.04
N GLY A 122 6.03 7.68 -11.83
CA GLY A 122 6.18 6.24 -11.58
C GLY A 122 6.21 5.87 -10.12
N MET A 123 6.54 4.62 -9.87
CA MET A 123 6.74 4.02 -8.57
C MET A 123 8.15 3.45 -8.49
N TRP A 124 8.86 3.69 -7.38
CA TRP A 124 10.24 3.22 -7.27
C TRP A 124 10.78 3.08 -5.87
N ALA A 125 11.71 2.16 -5.75
CA ALA A 125 12.75 2.11 -4.74
C ALA A 125 14.06 1.82 -5.46
N PHE A 126 15.11 2.59 -5.23
CA PHE A 126 16.40 2.34 -5.86
C PHE A 126 17.60 2.64 -4.97
N GLY A 127 18.73 2.01 -5.32
CA GLY A 127 20.07 2.37 -4.89
C GLY A 127 20.90 2.83 -6.09
N TRP A 128 21.37 4.06 -6.04
CA TRP A 128 22.26 4.67 -7.03
C TRP A 128 23.65 4.85 -6.44
N LEU A 129 24.63 4.15 -6.99
CA LEU A 129 26.02 4.18 -6.58
C LEU A 129 26.83 4.95 -7.61
N ASP A 130 27.50 6.02 -7.16
CA ASP A 130 28.47 6.78 -7.93
C ASP A 130 29.84 6.82 -7.23
N GLU A 131 30.78 7.61 -7.73
CA GLU A 131 32.12 7.77 -7.13
C GLU A 131 32.11 8.41 -5.74
N ASN A 132 31.05 9.16 -5.40
CA ASN A 132 30.92 9.94 -4.17
C ASN A 132 30.10 9.21 -3.08
N GLY A 133 29.49 8.05 -3.39
CA GLY A 133 28.75 7.24 -2.43
C GLY A 133 27.47 6.60 -2.96
N LEU A 134 26.56 6.28 -2.05
CA LEU A 134 25.28 5.61 -2.34
C LEU A 134 24.11 6.54 -2.07
N THR A 135 23.19 6.64 -3.03
CA THR A 135 21.87 7.30 -2.85
C THR A 135 20.79 6.26 -2.84
N LEU A 136 19.94 6.25 -1.81
CA LEU A 136 18.71 5.47 -1.75
C LEU A 136 17.53 6.42 -1.95
N SER A 137 16.53 6.03 -2.77
CA SER A 137 15.33 6.83 -2.96
C SER A 137 14.07 5.99 -3.03
N ARG A 138 12.97 6.55 -2.55
CA ARG A 138 11.63 5.95 -2.59
C ARG A 138 10.66 6.91 -3.28
N ASP A 139 9.70 6.37 -4.03
CA ASP A 139 8.73 7.14 -4.79
C ASP A 139 7.83 8.04 -3.92
N ARG A 140 7.05 8.91 -4.59
CA ARG A 140 6.25 9.97 -3.96
C ARG A 140 5.24 9.48 -2.93
N PHE A 141 4.60 8.34 -3.20
CA PHE A 141 3.56 7.77 -2.33
C PHE A 141 4.05 6.57 -1.52
N GLY A 142 5.31 6.14 -1.72
CA GLY A 142 5.87 4.95 -1.06
C GLY A 142 5.28 3.65 -1.60
N GLU A 143 4.91 3.61 -2.89
CA GLU A 143 4.38 2.42 -3.53
C GLU A 143 5.34 1.24 -3.48
N LYS A 144 6.67 1.52 -3.61
CA LYS A 144 7.68 0.47 -3.50
C LYS A 144 8.34 0.48 -2.13
N PRO A 145 8.49 -0.70 -1.50
CA PRO A 145 9.12 -0.80 -0.18
C PRO A 145 10.63 -0.58 -0.27
N LEU A 146 11.18 0.12 0.72
CA LEU A 146 12.62 0.27 0.91
C LEU A 146 12.95 0.44 2.39
N TYR A 147 13.57 -0.58 2.96
CA TYR A 147 14.01 -0.60 4.36
C TYR A 147 15.49 -0.31 4.47
N ILE A 148 15.89 0.27 5.60
CA ILE A 148 17.27 0.53 5.96
C ILE A 148 17.54 0.13 7.42
N TYR A 149 18.78 -0.33 7.66
CA TYR A 149 19.34 -0.53 8.98
C TYR A 149 20.79 -0.04 8.98
N GLU A 150 21.17 0.69 10.01
CA GLU A 150 22.52 1.25 10.16
C GLU A 150 23.15 0.74 11.48
N ASP A 151 24.40 0.28 11.38
CA ASP A 151 25.26 -0.05 12.51
C ASP A 151 26.66 0.53 12.31
N ASP A 152 27.59 0.22 13.21
CA ASP A 152 28.99 0.68 13.15
C ASP A 152 29.73 0.15 11.89
N ALA A 153 29.29 -0.94 11.30
CA ALA A 153 29.88 -1.50 10.09
C ALA A 153 29.41 -0.76 8.82
N GLY A 154 28.19 -0.25 8.80
CA GLY A 154 27.65 0.50 7.67
C GLY A 154 26.15 0.48 7.57
N LEU A 155 25.68 0.72 6.34
CA LEU A 155 24.27 0.74 5.95
C LEU A 155 23.90 -0.57 5.27
N TYR A 156 22.79 -1.15 5.68
CA TYR A 156 22.10 -2.26 5.01
C TYR A 156 20.79 -1.75 4.48
N PHE A 157 20.39 -2.18 3.29
CA PHE A 157 19.10 -1.81 2.71
C PHE A 157 18.48 -2.98 1.94
N GLY A 158 17.16 -2.95 1.79
CA GLY A 158 16.44 -3.98 1.05
C GLY A 158 14.97 -3.66 0.85
N SER A 159 14.37 -4.30 -0.16
CA SER A 159 12.91 -4.22 -0.39
C SER A 159 12.11 -4.89 0.73
N GLU A 160 12.68 -5.83 1.45
CA GLU A 160 12.02 -6.57 2.53
C GLU A 160 12.97 -6.74 3.73
N PRO A 161 12.46 -6.75 4.99
CA PRO A 161 13.28 -6.91 6.19
C PRO A 161 14.19 -8.13 6.16
N LYS A 162 13.67 -9.29 5.71
CA LYS A 162 14.45 -10.55 5.63
C LYS A 162 15.69 -10.46 4.74
N PHE A 163 15.73 -9.55 3.75
CA PHE A 163 16.93 -9.34 2.93
C PHE A 163 18.05 -8.71 3.77
N ILE A 164 17.68 -7.72 4.61
CA ILE A 164 18.60 -7.09 5.55
C ILE A 164 19.08 -8.10 6.58
N PHE A 165 18.19 -8.94 7.13
CA PHE A 165 18.55 -9.99 8.09
C PHE A 165 19.54 -11.00 7.50
N ALA A 166 19.34 -11.39 6.24
CA ALA A 166 20.30 -12.27 5.55
C ALA A 166 21.68 -11.63 5.42
N LEU A 167 21.76 -10.33 5.09
CA LEU A 167 23.03 -9.60 5.02
C LEU A 167 23.67 -9.40 6.39
N LEU A 168 22.89 -9.18 7.45
CA LEU A 168 23.36 -9.12 8.84
C LEU A 168 23.79 -10.48 9.38
N GLY A 169 23.15 -11.57 8.93
CA GLY A 169 23.32 -12.93 9.45
C GLY A 169 22.57 -13.22 10.75
N TYR A 170 21.66 -12.34 11.13
CA TYR A 170 20.76 -12.50 12.29
C TYR A 170 19.49 -11.68 12.10
N VAL A 171 18.42 -12.05 12.84
CA VAL A 171 17.16 -11.30 12.89
C VAL A 171 17.27 -10.21 13.94
N LEU A 172 16.82 -8.99 13.62
CA LEU A 172 16.78 -7.88 14.56
C LEU A 172 15.78 -8.16 15.69
N PRO A 173 15.98 -7.58 16.89
CA PRO A 173 15.04 -7.70 17.98
C PRO A 173 13.66 -7.15 17.60
N VAL A 174 12.61 -7.80 18.10
CA VAL A 174 11.23 -7.39 17.86
C VAL A 174 10.90 -6.10 18.60
N ASN A 175 10.28 -5.15 17.90
CA ASN A 175 9.79 -3.90 18.49
C ASN A 175 8.45 -4.13 19.22
N LYS A 176 8.54 -4.34 20.53
CA LYS A 176 7.39 -4.64 21.39
C LYS A 176 6.32 -3.54 21.36
N ASN A 177 6.73 -2.27 21.34
CA ASN A 177 5.78 -1.14 21.28
C ASN A 177 4.98 -1.13 19.98
N HIS A 178 5.62 -1.48 18.86
CA HIS A 178 4.92 -1.54 17.58
C HIS A 178 3.89 -2.69 17.52
N ILE A 179 4.18 -3.83 18.18
CA ILE A 179 3.21 -4.93 18.35
C ILE A 179 2.02 -4.48 19.22
N LEU A 180 2.25 -3.80 20.33
CA LEU A 180 1.19 -3.28 21.19
C LEU A 180 0.31 -2.27 20.45
N ARG A 181 0.93 -1.39 19.64
CA ARG A 181 0.24 -0.44 18.76
C ARG A 181 -0.67 -1.15 17.77
N TYR A 182 -0.15 -2.19 17.09
CA TYR A 182 -0.93 -3.03 16.18
C TYR A 182 -2.13 -3.68 16.88
N MET A 183 -1.93 -4.25 18.06
CA MET A 183 -2.96 -4.98 18.80
C MET A 183 -4.05 -4.09 19.37
N VAL A 184 -3.70 -2.91 19.88
CA VAL A 184 -4.62 -2.01 20.60
C VAL A 184 -5.22 -0.96 19.67
N ASN A 185 -4.37 -0.26 18.89
CA ASN A 185 -4.80 0.82 18.02
C ASN A 185 -5.10 0.36 16.59
N GLY A 186 -4.65 -0.85 16.22
CA GLY A 186 -4.87 -1.42 14.90
C GLY A 186 -3.96 -0.81 13.82
N TYR A 187 -4.17 -1.25 12.59
CA TYR A 187 -3.28 -0.99 11.47
C TYR A 187 -3.12 0.50 11.10
N LYS A 188 -4.15 1.34 11.30
CA LYS A 188 -4.10 2.77 10.96
C LYS A 188 -3.08 3.57 11.80
N ALA A 189 -2.53 2.99 12.87
CA ALA A 189 -1.53 3.62 13.71
C ALA A 189 -0.07 3.26 13.33
N LEU A 190 0.15 2.32 12.42
CA LEU A 190 1.47 1.70 12.19
C LEU A 190 2.47 2.61 11.46
N TYR A 191 2.01 3.46 10.53
CA TYR A 191 2.89 4.23 9.64
C TYR A 191 3.07 5.71 10.04
N LYS A 192 2.74 6.06 11.27
CA LYS A 192 2.83 7.46 11.75
C LYS A 192 4.22 7.87 12.23
N SER A 193 5.00 6.94 12.79
CA SER A 193 6.31 7.22 13.38
C SER A 193 7.51 6.74 12.55
N GLY A 194 7.28 6.05 11.42
CA GLY A 194 8.31 5.39 10.64
C GLY A 194 8.98 4.20 11.36
N ASP A 195 8.42 3.75 12.48
CA ASP A 195 8.83 2.52 13.17
C ASP A 195 8.35 1.30 12.39
N THR A 196 9.10 0.19 12.56
CA THR A 196 8.73 -1.13 12.03
C THR A 196 8.56 -2.14 13.16
N PHE A 197 8.21 -3.37 12.84
CA PHE A 197 8.10 -4.47 13.81
C PHE A 197 9.46 -4.94 14.36
N PHE A 198 10.58 -4.35 13.91
CA PHE A 198 11.92 -4.66 14.39
C PHE A 198 12.65 -3.41 14.85
N GLU A 199 13.42 -3.54 15.95
CA GLU A 199 14.16 -2.43 16.53
C GLU A 199 15.27 -1.94 15.60
N GLY A 200 15.36 -0.63 15.41
CA GLY A 200 16.37 0.01 14.58
C GLY A 200 16.12 -0.07 13.07
N LEU A 201 15.27 -0.99 12.60
CA LEU A 201 14.86 -1.06 11.20
C LEU A 201 13.91 0.09 10.89
N LYS A 202 14.18 0.82 9.80
CA LYS A 202 13.37 1.97 9.36
C LYS A 202 13.00 1.84 7.88
N GLU A 203 11.89 2.46 7.49
CA GLU A 203 11.59 2.68 6.09
C GLU A 203 12.20 3.99 5.60
N VAL A 204 12.65 4.01 4.34
CA VAL A 204 12.96 5.28 3.65
C VAL A 204 11.65 6.05 3.45
N PRO A 205 11.56 7.31 3.91
CA PRO A 205 10.33 8.09 3.78
C PRO A 205 9.91 8.28 2.31
N PRO A 206 8.62 8.25 2.00
CA PRO A 206 8.11 8.57 0.66
C PRO A 206 8.57 9.95 0.17
N GLY A 207 8.77 10.10 -1.14
CA GLY A 207 9.19 11.36 -1.76
C GLY A 207 10.58 11.83 -1.37
N SER A 208 11.44 10.91 -0.88
CA SER A 208 12.75 11.24 -0.31
C SER A 208 13.90 10.49 -0.97
N ALA A 209 15.08 11.10 -0.89
CA ALA A 209 16.36 10.48 -1.18
C ALA A 209 17.31 10.62 0.03
N LEU A 210 17.98 9.53 0.37
CA LEU A 210 19.01 9.47 1.40
C LEU A 210 20.37 9.27 0.73
N ARG A 211 21.31 10.17 0.99
CA ARG A 211 22.68 10.08 0.47
C ARG A 211 23.65 9.69 1.57
N PHE A 212 24.46 8.68 1.30
CA PHE A 212 25.56 8.22 2.13
C PHE A 212 26.87 8.44 1.38
N ASP A 213 27.70 9.35 1.86
CA ASP A 213 28.97 9.70 1.23
C ASP A 213 30.08 8.65 1.51
N VAL A 214 31.22 8.82 0.87
CA VAL A 214 32.41 7.93 1.05
C VAL A 214 32.93 7.88 2.48
N ASN A 215 32.56 8.84 3.36
CA ASN A 215 32.91 8.84 4.77
C ASN A 215 31.80 8.19 5.64
N GLY A 216 30.64 7.86 5.03
CA GLY A 216 29.46 7.32 5.71
C GLY A 216 28.57 8.40 6.32
N LYS A 217 28.77 9.67 5.98
CA LYS A 217 27.88 10.74 6.42
C LYS A 217 26.56 10.64 5.65
N ARG A 218 25.47 10.58 6.39
CA ARG A 218 24.10 10.58 5.86
C ARG A 218 23.58 12.00 5.69
N THR A 219 22.96 12.26 4.54
CA THR A 219 22.10 13.43 4.30
C THR A 219 20.76 12.98 3.75
N SER A 220 19.70 13.74 4.00
CA SER A 220 18.34 13.45 3.53
C SER A 220 17.81 14.66 2.76
N GLN A 221 17.17 14.39 1.62
CA GLN A 221 16.51 15.39 0.79
C GLN A 221 15.11 14.89 0.45
N LYS A 222 14.08 15.73 0.68
CA LYS A 222 12.76 15.51 0.09
C LYS A 222 12.78 16.11 -1.31
N TYR A 223 12.71 15.29 -2.35
CA TYR A 223 12.65 15.74 -3.74
C TYR A 223 11.22 16.09 -4.16
N TRP A 224 10.22 15.62 -3.42
CA TRP A 224 8.82 15.95 -3.63
C TRP A 224 8.15 16.39 -2.32
N LEU A 225 7.52 17.54 -2.37
CA LEU A 225 6.70 18.09 -1.28
C LEU A 225 5.30 18.30 -1.83
N PRO A 226 4.30 17.50 -1.42
CA PRO A 226 2.94 17.67 -1.89
C PRO A 226 2.38 19.02 -1.45
N LYS A 227 1.65 19.69 -2.35
CA LYS A 227 0.97 20.95 -2.06
C LYS A 227 -0.46 20.68 -1.65
N PHE A 228 -0.81 21.11 -0.45
CA PHE A 228 -2.14 20.97 0.12
C PHE A 228 -2.91 22.29 0.04
N ASP A 229 -4.23 22.23 0.26
CA ASP A 229 -5.13 23.41 0.25
C ASP A 229 -5.04 24.26 -1.03
N GLN A 230 -4.89 23.60 -2.18
CA GLN A 230 -4.79 24.26 -3.48
C GLN A 230 -6.16 24.45 -4.15
N GLN A 231 -7.25 24.46 -3.41
CA GLN A 231 -8.60 24.55 -3.94
C GLN A 231 -8.81 25.82 -4.76
N ILE A 232 -9.43 25.67 -5.93
CA ILE A 232 -9.78 26.79 -6.82
C ILE A 232 -11.26 27.12 -6.57
N ASP A 233 -11.54 28.13 -5.75
CA ASP A 233 -12.91 28.47 -5.28
C ASP A 233 -13.92 28.65 -6.40
N GLY A 234 -13.53 29.24 -7.54
CA GLY A 234 -14.38 29.44 -8.71
C GLY A 234 -14.56 28.24 -9.63
N MET A 235 -13.91 27.10 -9.34
CA MET A 235 -14.03 25.90 -10.18
C MET A 235 -15.45 25.37 -10.15
N SER A 236 -16.05 25.20 -11.33
CA SER A 236 -17.37 24.55 -11.44
C SER A 236 -17.26 23.05 -11.20
N PHE A 237 -18.38 22.39 -10.94
CA PHE A 237 -18.41 20.94 -10.81
C PHE A 237 -18.02 20.25 -12.12
N ASP A 238 -18.48 20.78 -13.26
CA ASP A 238 -18.18 20.21 -14.58
C ASP A 238 -16.69 20.35 -14.93
N ASP A 239 -16.05 21.48 -14.57
CA ASP A 239 -14.59 21.63 -14.72
C ASP A 239 -13.83 20.62 -13.83
N ALA A 240 -14.28 20.43 -12.59
CA ALA A 240 -13.69 19.44 -11.69
C ALA A 240 -13.78 18.01 -12.27
N VAL A 241 -14.94 17.66 -12.85
CA VAL A 241 -15.18 16.38 -13.53
C VAL A 241 -14.26 16.21 -14.74
N LEU A 242 -14.15 17.23 -15.59
CA LEU A 242 -13.29 17.17 -16.79
C LEU A 242 -11.82 17.04 -16.42
N ASN A 243 -11.34 17.85 -15.49
CA ASN A 243 -9.94 17.79 -15.03
C ASN A 243 -9.59 16.44 -14.41
N ALA A 244 -10.48 15.90 -13.56
CA ALA A 244 -10.28 14.58 -12.94
C ALA A 244 -10.33 13.45 -13.98
N ARG A 245 -11.24 13.52 -14.96
CA ARG A 245 -11.33 12.57 -16.09
C ARG A 245 -10.05 12.53 -16.88
N ASP A 246 -9.54 13.68 -17.31
CA ASP A 246 -8.34 13.77 -18.14
C ASP A 246 -7.10 13.26 -17.39
N ALA A 247 -6.96 13.64 -16.12
CA ALA A 247 -5.85 13.17 -15.29
C ALA A 247 -5.92 11.66 -15.06
N LEU A 248 -7.10 11.11 -14.76
CA LEU A 248 -7.28 9.68 -14.52
C LEU A 248 -7.07 8.85 -15.79
N ILE A 249 -7.57 9.29 -16.94
CA ILE A 249 -7.32 8.64 -18.24
C ILE A 249 -5.82 8.59 -18.53
N ASN A 250 -5.10 9.70 -18.33
CA ASN A 250 -3.65 9.74 -18.53
C ASN A 250 -2.93 8.80 -17.58
N SER A 251 -3.31 8.77 -16.31
CA SER A 251 -2.74 7.87 -15.32
C SER A 251 -2.92 6.41 -15.69
N VAL A 252 -4.14 5.99 -16.08
CA VAL A 252 -4.41 4.62 -16.54
C VAL A 252 -3.57 4.30 -17.79
N LYS A 253 -3.54 5.21 -18.78
CA LYS A 253 -2.76 5.04 -20.01
C LYS A 253 -1.28 4.79 -19.72
N LEU A 254 -0.68 5.55 -18.80
CA LEU A 254 0.73 5.39 -18.43
C LEU A 254 0.97 4.03 -17.75
N ARG A 255 0.08 3.62 -16.84
CA ARG A 255 0.22 2.38 -16.06
C ARG A 255 -0.16 1.11 -16.84
N LEU A 256 -0.69 1.25 -18.06
CA LEU A 256 -0.86 0.14 -19.01
C LEU A 256 0.39 -0.14 -19.85
N ARG A 257 1.46 0.66 -19.73
CA ARG A 257 2.74 0.39 -20.40
C ARG A 257 3.37 -0.87 -19.82
N SER A 258 3.46 -1.90 -20.62
CA SER A 258 4.00 -3.21 -20.24
C SER A 258 4.21 -4.05 -21.50
N ASP A 259 5.29 -4.84 -21.51
CA ASP A 259 5.56 -5.83 -22.57
C ASP A 259 4.92 -7.20 -22.24
N VAL A 260 4.23 -7.29 -21.10
CA VAL A 260 3.47 -8.48 -20.67
C VAL A 260 2.02 -8.12 -20.39
N PRO A 261 1.06 -9.07 -20.49
CA PRO A 261 -0.35 -8.80 -20.23
C PRO A 261 -0.61 -8.40 -18.77
N ILE A 262 -1.65 -7.58 -18.58
CA ILE A 262 -2.05 -7.02 -17.29
C ILE A 262 -3.43 -7.57 -16.87
N ALA A 263 -3.54 -8.05 -15.63
CA ALA A 263 -4.80 -8.41 -14.98
C ALA A 263 -5.38 -7.24 -14.18
N PHE A 264 -6.68 -7.29 -13.90
CA PHE A 264 -7.37 -6.23 -13.14
C PHE A 264 -8.11 -6.82 -11.95
N CYS A 265 -7.91 -6.24 -10.75
CA CYS A 265 -8.73 -6.53 -9.60
C CYS A 265 -10.10 -5.86 -9.77
N LEU A 266 -11.16 -6.65 -9.89
CA LEU A 266 -12.54 -6.18 -10.07
C LEU A 266 -13.35 -6.42 -8.80
N SER A 267 -13.98 -5.37 -8.27
CA SER A 267 -15.00 -5.45 -7.23
C SER A 267 -16.29 -4.76 -7.73
N GLY A 268 -17.36 -4.83 -6.94
CA GLY A 268 -18.58 -4.06 -7.23
C GLY A 268 -18.43 -2.54 -7.00
N GLY A 269 -17.28 -2.09 -6.49
CA GLY A 269 -17.00 -0.69 -6.17
C GLY A 269 -16.67 0.18 -7.39
N ILE A 270 -16.92 1.49 -7.26
CA ILE A 270 -16.64 2.47 -8.31
C ILE A 270 -15.16 2.54 -8.69
N ASP A 271 -14.23 2.30 -7.75
CA ASP A 271 -12.80 2.49 -7.94
C ASP A 271 -12.21 1.57 -9.00
N SER A 272 -12.39 0.26 -8.82
CA SER A 272 -11.98 -0.75 -9.80
C SER A 272 -12.71 -0.58 -11.13
N ASN A 273 -14.01 -0.28 -11.09
CA ASN A 273 -14.83 -0.08 -12.27
C ASN A 273 -14.42 1.15 -13.09
N ALA A 274 -13.99 2.24 -12.45
CA ALA A 274 -13.47 3.42 -13.12
C ALA A 274 -12.22 3.09 -13.96
N LEU A 275 -11.27 2.37 -13.37
CA LEU A 275 -10.02 1.97 -14.04
C LEU A 275 -10.30 1.00 -15.19
N ILE A 276 -11.12 -0.02 -14.95
CA ILE A 276 -11.50 -1.03 -15.93
C ILE A 276 -12.27 -0.42 -17.10
N ALA A 277 -13.22 0.48 -16.81
CA ALA A 277 -14.01 1.13 -17.85
C ALA A 277 -13.15 2.04 -18.74
N ILE A 278 -12.21 2.80 -18.16
CA ILE A 278 -11.24 3.59 -18.92
C ILE A 278 -10.36 2.66 -19.78
N ALA A 279 -9.78 1.62 -19.19
CA ALA A 279 -8.93 0.68 -19.92
C ALA A 279 -9.70 0.04 -21.08
N LYS A 280 -10.92 -0.45 -20.86
CA LYS A 280 -11.72 -1.18 -21.84
C LYS A 280 -12.34 -0.29 -22.89
N LYS A 281 -13.08 0.77 -22.48
CA LYS A 281 -13.91 1.59 -23.39
C LYS A 281 -13.15 2.74 -24.02
N TYR A 282 -12.21 3.37 -23.29
CA TYR A 282 -11.49 4.53 -23.79
C TYR A 282 -10.15 4.14 -24.46
N LEU A 283 -9.42 3.21 -23.83
CA LEU A 283 -8.10 2.78 -24.32
C LEU A 283 -8.14 1.49 -25.15
N ASN A 284 -9.32 0.86 -25.28
CA ASN A 284 -9.54 -0.39 -26.03
C ASN A 284 -8.58 -1.53 -25.60
N TYR A 285 -8.25 -1.60 -24.31
CA TYR A 285 -7.41 -2.64 -23.74
C TYR A 285 -8.18 -3.94 -23.53
N ASP A 286 -7.53 -5.09 -23.72
CA ASP A 286 -8.15 -6.42 -23.46
C ASP A 286 -8.10 -6.73 -21.97
N VAL A 287 -9.16 -6.36 -21.26
CA VAL A 287 -9.25 -6.48 -19.78
C VAL A 287 -9.68 -7.89 -19.36
N HIS A 288 -8.91 -8.50 -18.45
CA HIS A 288 -9.32 -9.66 -17.69
C HIS A 288 -9.49 -9.27 -16.22
N GLY A 289 -10.72 -9.28 -15.71
CA GLY A 289 -11.08 -8.94 -14.34
C GLY A 289 -11.06 -10.16 -13.42
N TYR A 290 -10.57 -10.00 -12.21
CA TYR A 290 -10.54 -11.02 -11.16
C TYR A 290 -11.29 -10.52 -9.93
N THR A 291 -12.22 -11.32 -9.41
CA THR A 291 -13.05 -10.96 -8.25
C THR A 291 -12.96 -12.02 -7.16
N ILE A 292 -12.69 -11.59 -5.93
CA ILE A 292 -12.82 -12.44 -4.75
C ILE A 292 -14.31 -12.66 -4.46
N MET A 293 -14.73 -13.91 -4.33
CA MET A 293 -16.10 -14.26 -3.95
C MET A 293 -16.25 -14.22 -2.45
N ASN A 294 -17.13 -13.34 -1.96
CA ASN A 294 -17.45 -13.28 -0.53
C ASN A 294 -18.47 -14.36 -0.15
N THR A 295 -18.29 -14.96 1.02
CA THR A 295 -19.23 -15.94 1.60
C THR A 295 -20.33 -15.28 2.42
N ASP A 296 -20.14 -14.03 2.86
CA ASP A 296 -21.08 -13.27 3.67
C ASP A 296 -21.97 -12.39 2.78
N GLU A 297 -23.28 -12.67 2.77
CA GLU A 297 -24.29 -11.93 2.00
C GLU A 297 -24.30 -10.40 2.28
N ARG A 298 -23.85 -9.98 3.47
CA ARG A 298 -23.77 -8.55 3.83
C ARG A 298 -22.74 -7.78 3.02
N TYR A 299 -21.77 -8.49 2.43
CA TYR A 299 -20.67 -7.95 1.62
C TYR A 299 -20.75 -8.47 0.17
N GLU A 300 -21.89 -9.04 -0.25
CA GLU A 300 -22.10 -9.53 -1.59
C GLU A 300 -22.23 -8.37 -2.58
N GLU A 301 -21.39 -8.37 -3.61
CA GLU A 301 -21.34 -7.37 -4.68
C GLU A 301 -21.56 -7.97 -6.07
N ARG A 302 -21.99 -9.22 -6.15
CA ARG A 302 -22.11 -9.97 -7.42
C ARG A 302 -23.00 -9.28 -8.44
N ASP A 303 -24.05 -8.59 -8.00
CA ASP A 303 -24.95 -7.81 -8.84
C ASP A 303 -24.19 -6.70 -9.59
N MET A 304 -23.30 -5.97 -8.91
CA MET A 304 -22.48 -4.89 -9.49
C MET A 304 -21.36 -5.45 -10.37
N VAL A 305 -20.71 -6.54 -9.93
CA VAL A 305 -19.68 -7.23 -10.72
C VAL A 305 -20.26 -7.74 -12.04
N ASN A 306 -21.40 -8.42 -11.99
CA ASN A 306 -22.09 -8.91 -13.19
C ASN A 306 -22.51 -7.79 -14.14
N ALA A 307 -22.99 -6.67 -13.59
CA ALA A 307 -23.32 -5.50 -14.40
C ALA A 307 -22.09 -4.97 -15.17
N SER A 308 -20.93 -4.96 -14.51
CA SER A 308 -19.68 -4.52 -15.12
C SER A 308 -19.17 -5.54 -16.15
N VAL A 309 -19.15 -6.82 -15.82
CA VAL A 309 -18.71 -7.89 -16.71
C VAL A 309 -19.54 -7.88 -17.99
N ASN A 310 -20.87 -7.84 -17.87
CA ASN A 310 -21.79 -7.86 -19.00
C ASN A 310 -21.78 -6.53 -19.78
N GLY A 311 -21.82 -5.39 -19.09
CA GLY A 311 -21.88 -4.07 -19.70
C GLY A 311 -20.61 -3.67 -20.46
N LEU A 312 -19.46 -4.15 -19.99
CA LEU A 312 -18.15 -3.90 -20.59
C LEU A 312 -17.64 -5.09 -21.43
N GLN A 313 -18.34 -6.22 -21.44
CA GLN A 313 -17.94 -7.45 -22.14
C GLN A 313 -16.52 -7.89 -21.73
N LEU A 314 -16.29 -8.08 -20.42
CA LEU A 314 -15.00 -8.44 -19.87
C LEU A 314 -14.79 -9.95 -19.88
N ARG A 315 -13.53 -10.37 -20.03
CA ARG A 315 -13.11 -11.66 -19.49
C ARG A 315 -13.11 -11.55 -17.96
N HIS A 316 -13.66 -12.56 -17.28
CA HIS A 316 -13.81 -12.51 -15.83
C HIS A 316 -13.53 -13.87 -15.18
N THR A 317 -12.84 -13.83 -14.05
CA THR A 317 -12.57 -15.00 -13.21
C THR A 317 -13.00 -14.71 -11.77
N GLU A 318 -13.91 -15.55 -11.26
CA GLU A 318 -14.28 -15.56 -9.84
C GLU A 318 -13.30 -16.44 -9.07
N VAL A 319 -12.82 -15.94 -7.92
CA VAL A 319 -11.87 -16.63 -7.06
C VAL A 319 -12.52 -16.91 -5.71
N PRO A 320 -12.90 -18.18 -5.45
CA PRO A 320 -13.41 -18.57 -4.14
C PRO A 320 -12.30 -18.51 -3.10
N ILE A 321 -12.66 -18.17 -1.86
CA ILE A 321 -11.72 -18.16 -0.75
C ILE A 321 -11.62 -19.57 -0.15
N ASP A 322 -10.40 -20.08 -0.04
CA ASP A 322 -10.12 -21.33 0.66
C ASP A 322 -9.75 -21.07 2.13
N ALA A 323 -10.64 -21.47 3.03
CA ALA A 323 -10.46 -21.38 4.47
C ALA A 323 -9.75 -22.60 5.09
N SER A 324 -9.43 -23.63 4.30
CA SER A 324 -8.74 -24.82 4.80
C SER A 324 -7.35 -24.48 5.33
N ASP A 325 -6.94 -25.11 6.43
CA ASP A 325 -5.62 -24.92 7.06
C ASP A 325 -5.26 -23.44 7.33
N PHE A 326 -6.28 -22.63 7.68
CA PHE A 326 -6.18 -21.18 7.84
C PHE A 326 -4.98 -20.75 8.69
N LEU A 327 -4.78 -21.36 9.88
CA LEU A 327 -3.68 -20.97 10.78
C LEU A 327 -2.29 -21.27 10.18
N GLU A 328 -2.17 -22.35 9.42
CA GLU A 328 -0.91 -22.69 8.74
C GLU A 328 -0.62 -21.71 7.59
N LYS A 329 -1.64 -21.40 6.78
CA LYS A 329 -1.56 -20.42 5.70
C LYS A 329 -1.26 -19.02 6.25
N LEU A 330 -1.90 -18.63 7.35
CA LEU A 330 -1.63 -17.36 8.03
C LEU A 330 -0.18 -17.28 8.51
N ARG A 331 0.37 -18.38 9.05
CA ARG A 331 1.78 -18.45 9.45
C ARG A 331 2.73 -18.28 8.26
N LYS A 332 2.42 -18.87 7.09
CA LYS A 332 3.19 -18.67 5.86
C LYS A 332 3.18 -17.19 5.42
N LEU A 333 2.03 -16.53 5.53
CA LEU A 333 1.92 -15.10 5.23
C LEU A 333 2.71 -14.24 6.19
N VAL A 334 2.57 -14.42 7.49
CA VAL A 334 3.32 -13.66 8.52
C VAL A 334 4.83 -13.81 8.32
N ARG A 335 5.32 -15.02 8.01
CA ARG A 335 6.73 -15.24 7.67
C ARG A 335 7.16 -14.50 6.40
N HIS A 336 6.29 -14.45 5.39
CA HIS A 336 6.60 -13.77 4.13
C HIS A 336 6.59 -12.26 4.29
N HIS A 337 5.64 -11.73 5.05
CA HIS A 337 5.50 -10.29 5.28
C HIS A 337 6.55 -9.73 6.25
N ASP A 338 7.24 -10.58 7.02
CA ASP A 338 8.08 -10.16 8.15
C ASP A 338 7.29 -9.25 9.14
N SER A 339 5.98 -9.43 9.20
CA SER A 339 5.04 -8.61 9.99
C SER A 339 3.72 -9.34 10.23
N PRO A 340 2.95 -8.96 11.26
CA PRO A 340 1.54 -9.35 11.37
C PRO A 340 0.72 -8.81 10.19
N ILE A 341 -0.22 -9.61 9.69
CA ILE A 341 -1.15 -9.20 8.61
C ILE A 341 -2.18 -8.21 9.16
N SER A 342 -2.41 -7.12 8.45
CA SER A 342 -3.21 -6.00 8.94
C SER A 342 -4.70 -6.32 9.08
N THR A 343 -5.30 -7.02 8.11
CA THR A 343 -6.70 -7.46 8.16
C THR A 343 -6.91 -8.77 7.41
N ILE A 344 -8.03 -9.45 7.69
CA ILE A 344 -8.43 -10.69 7.01
C ILE A 344 -8.59 -10.52 5.50
N THR A 345 -8.85 -9.30 5.03
CA THR A 345 -8.95 -8.94 3.61
C THR A 345 -7.69 -9.34 2.84
N TYR A 346 -6.51 -9.15 3.44
CA TYR A 346 -5.24 -9.46 2.78
C TYR A 346 -4.96 -10.96 2.69
N TYR A 347 -5.53 -11.77 3.58
CA TYR A 347 -5.53 -13.22 3.40
C TYR A 347 -6.30 -13.64 2.13
N ALA A 348 -7.44 -13.02 1.89
CA ALA A 348 -8.23 -13.29 0.68
C ALA A 348 -7.55 -12.74 -0.59
N GLN A 349 -6.96 -11.55 -0.50
CA GLN A 349 -6.22 -10.94 -1.60
C GLN A 349 -4.98 -11.76 -1.99
N TRP A 350 -4.28 -12.37 -1.03
CA TRP A 350 -3.18 -13.29 -1.30
C TRP A 350 -3.61 -14.45 -2.21
N GLN A 351 -4.79 -15.02 -1.98
CA GLN A 351 -5.35 -16.08 -2.84
C GLN A 351 -5.77 -15.54 -4.22
N LEU A 352 -6.23 -14.28 -4.31
CA LEU A 352 -6.49 -13.63 -5.59
C LEU A 352 -5.19 -13.53 -6.43
N MET A 353 -4.08 -13.13 -5.81
CA MET A 353 -2.78 -13.03 -6.48
C MET A 353 -2.25 -14.40 -6.91
N GLU A 354 -2.52 -15.46 -6.16
CA GLU A 354 -2.23 -16.85 -6.56
C GLU A 354 -2.90 -17.20 -7.88
N LYS A 355 -4.21 -16.90 -7.99
CA LYS A 355 -4.96 -17.20 -9.22
C LYS A 355 -4.50 -16.36 -10.39
N ILE A 356 -4.23 -15.06 -10.19
CA ILE A 356 -3.69 -14.17 -11.23
C ILE A 356 -2.36 -14.71 -11.77
N ALA A 357 -1.45 -15.09 -10.87
CA ALA A 357 -0.16 -15.69 -11.24
C ALA A 357 -0.31 -17.03 -11.96
N ALA A 358 -1.21 -17.91 -11.48
CA ALA A 358 -1.48 -19.22 -12.08
C ALA A 358 -2.03 -19.09 -13.50
N ASP A 359 -2.72 -18.00 -13.82
CA ASP A 359 -3.20 -17.69 -15.19
C ASP A 359 -2.13 -17.01 -16.07
N GLY A 360 -0.89 -16.86 -15.56
CA GLY A 360 0.28 -16.39 -16.32
C GLY A 360 0.48 -14.87 -16.32
N TYR A 361 -0.27 -14.11 -15.51
CA TYR A 361 -0.08 -12.66 -15.39
C TYR A 361 1.06 -12.32 -14.43
N LYS A 362 1.87 -11.34 -14.82
CA LYS A 362 2.94 -10.75 -13.99
C LYS A 362 2.61 -9.36 -13.46
N VAL A 363 1.52 -8.77 -13.93
CA VAL A 363 1.07 -7.42 -13.55
C VAL A 363 -0.41 -7.44 -13.23
N SER A 364 -0.80 -6.78 -12.14
CA SER A 364 -2.18 -6.50 -11.76
C SER A 364 -2.42 -5.01 -11.56
N VAL A 365 -3.67 -4.57 -11.69
CA VAL A 365 -4.10 -3.19 -11.42
C VAL A 365 -5.19 -3.21 -10.37
N SER A 366 -5.07 -2.36 -9.34
CA SER A 366 -6.05 -2.20 -8.27
C SER A 366 -6.52 -0.75 -8.11
N GLY A 367 -7.68 -0.56 -7.46
CA GLY A 367 -8.31 0.73 -7.22
C GLY A 367 -7.82 1.46 -5.97
N THR A 368 -6.63 1.16 -5.47
CA THR A 368 -6.05 1.73 -4.25
C THR A 368 -5.94 3.25 -4.30
N ALA A 369 -6.24 3.95 -3.19
CA ALA A 369 -6.19 5.39 -2.99
C ALA A 369 -7.36 6.22 -3.58
N ALA A 370 -8.34 5.62 -4.24
CA ALA A 370 -9.51 6.35 -4.74
C ALA A 370 -10.36 6.99 -3.62
N ASP A 371 -10.48 6.32 -2.48
CA ASP A 371 -11.23 6.80 -1.32
C ASP A 371 -10.60 8.06 -0.72
N GLU A 372 -9.29 8.08 -0.63
CA GLU A 372 -8.49 9.15 -0.05
C GLU A 372 -8.41 10.38 -0.98
N LEU A 373 -8.45 10.17 -2.29
CA LEU A 373 -8.42 11.26 -3.25
C LEU A 373 -9.79 11.90 -3.49
N PHE A 374 -10.86 11.11 -3.50
CA PHE A 374 -12.21 11.52 -3.92
C PHE A 374 -13.25 11.48 -2.81
N SER A 375 -12.85 11.28 -1.54
CA SER A 375 -13.75 11.24 -0.38
C SER A 375 -14.70 10.04 -0.38
N GLY A 376 -14.22 8.84 -0.03
CA GLY A 376 -14.99 7.59 -0.16
C GLY A 376 -15.46 6.92 1.13
N TYR A 377 -14.95 7.33 2.31
CA TYR A 377 -15.29 6.68 3.58
C TYR A 377 -16.53 7.25 4.25
N PHE A 378 -17.13 6.50 5.19
CA PHE A 378 -18.34 6.95 5.88
C PHE A 378 -18.12 8.18 6.76
N ASP A 379 -16.98 8.27 7.45
CA ASP A 379 -16.61 9.46 8.23
C ASP A 379 -16.43 10.71 7.37
N HIS A 380 -16.06 10.56 6.10
CA HIS A 380 -15.97 11.68 5.16
C HIS A 380 -17.31 12.40 4.96
N HIS A 381 -18.44 11.70 5.04
CA HIS A 381 -19.76 12.34 4.97
C HIS A 381 -20.02 13.25 6.16
N ASN A 382 -19.68 12.82 7.37
CA ASN A 382 -19.85 13.62 8.58
C ASN A 382 -18.86 14.79 8.64
N LEU A 383 -17.60 14.57 8.22
CA LEU A 383 -16.57 15.62 8.08
C LEU A 383 -16.95 16.65 7.00
N TYR A 384 -17.60 16.21 5.92
CA TYR A 384 -18.13 17.10 4.89
C TYR A 384 -19.19 18.03 5.46
N LEU A 385 -20.15 17.53 6.27
CA LEU A 385 -21.14 18.36 6.95
C LEU A 385 -20.48 19.40 7.86
N ALA A 386 -19.44 19.03 8.58
CA ALA A 386 -18.68 19.98 9.40
C ALA A 386 -17.95 21.03 8.55
N SER A 387 -17.46 20.67 7.36
CA SER A 387 -16.77 21.62 6.46
C SER A 387 -17.70 22.67 5.83
N LEU A 388 -19.03 22.49 5.92
CA LEU A 388 -20.06 23.42 5.40
C LEU A 388 -20.61 24.36 6.49
N GLU A 389 -20.03 24.41 7.69
CA GLU A 389 -20.53 25.20 8.82
C GLU A 389 -20.73 26.71 8.48
N ASN A 390 -19.89 27.24 7.60
CA ASN A 390 -19.95 28.63 7.14
C ASN A 390 -20.96 28.85 5.97
N ASN A 391 -21.66 27.81 5.50
CA ASN A 391 -22.67 27.87 4.46
C ASN A 391 -23.95 27.11 4.90
N PRO A 392 -24.83 27.75 5.70
CA PRO A 392 -25.96 27.08 6.32
C PRO A 392 -26.96 26.45 5.33
N ASP A 393 -27.18 27.04 4.16
CA ASP A 393 -28.12 26.52 3.16
C ASP A 393 -27.56 25.21 2.52
N GLU A 394 -26.30 25.20 2.14
CA GLU A 394 -25.65 24.00 1.64
C GLU A 394 -25.57 22.92 2.72
N GLN A 395 -25.25 23.29 3.96
CA GLN A 395 -25.20 22.36 5.07
C GLN A 395 -26.56 21.70 5.34
N LEU A 396 -27.65 22.50 5.30
CA LEU A 396 -29.01 21.98 5.50
C LEU A 396 -29.39 20.97 4.41
N LEU A 397 -29.08 21.27 3.15
CA LEU A 397 -29.30 20.35 2.02
C LEU A 397 -28.44 19.08 2.15
N ALA A 398 -27.17 19.23 2.47
CA ALA A 398 -26.26 18.10 2.66
C ALA A 398 -26.72 17.21 3.82
N ARG A 399 -27.21 17.78 4.92
CA ARG A 399 -27.78 17.05 6.07
C ARG A 399 -29.03 16.27 5.68
N LYS A 400 -29.92 16.88 4.90
CA LYS A 400 -31.11 16.18 4.37
C LYS A 400 -30.67 14.94 3.58
N ASN A 401 -29.75 15.11 2.64
CA ASN A 401 -29.20 14.04 1.83
C ASN A 401 -28.51 12.96 2.70
N TRP A 402 -27.79 13.38 3.74
CA TRP A 402 -27.17 12.46 4.69
C TRP A 402 -28.21 11.57 5.40
N ASN A 403 -29.28 12.18 5.91
CA ASN A 403 -30.38 11.47 6.58
C ASN A 403 -31.08 10.45 5.65
N GLU A 404 -31.26 10.81 4.39
CA GLU A 404 -31.97 9.98 3.41
C GLU A 404 -31.09 8.84 2.85
N VAL A 405 -29.81 9.09 2.63
CA VAL A 405 -28.93 8.17 1.87
C VAL A 405 -27.90 7.49 2.76
N VAL A 406 -27.28 8.21 3.73
CA VAL A 406 -26.13 7.70 4.51
C VAL A 406 -26.59 7.08 5.83
N ALA A 407 -27.46 7.75 6.58
CA ALA A 407 -27.93 7.28 7.88
C ALA A 407 -28.48 5.84 7.88
N PRO A 408 -29.24 5.39 6.85
CA PRO A 408 -29.75 4.02 6.82
C PRO A 408 -28.69 2.94 6.67
N ILE A 409 -27.48 3.27 6.19
CA ILE A 409 -26.45 2.31 5.84
C ILE A 409 -25.19 2.41 6.72
N VAL A 410 -25.01 3.50 7.47
CA VAL A 410 -23.86 3.66 8.36
C VAL A 410 -23.98 2.75 9.58
N ARG A 411 -23.02 1.83 9.73
CA ARG A 411 -23.02 0.82 10.81
C ARG A 411 -22.17 1.20 12.01
N ASN A 412 -21.19 2.11 11.81
CA ASN A 412 -20.32 2.53 12.90
C ASN A 412 -21.10 3.43 13.88
N PRO A 413 -21.25 3.04 15.15
CA PRO A 413 -22.07 3.80 16.10
C PRO A 413 -21.57 5.23 16.35
N PHE A 414 -20.28 5.48 16.23
CA PHE A 414 -19.71 6.83 16.39
C PHE A 414 -20.06 7.77 15.23
N LEU A 415 -20.46 7.23 14.08
CA LEU A 415 -20.79 7.99 12.87
C LEU A 415 -22.30 8.09 12.60
N GLN A 416 -23.15 7.54 13.48
CA GLN A 416 -24.61 7.62 13.34
C GLN A 416 -25.18 9.02 13.66
N ASP A 417 -24.41 9.85 14.36
CA ASP A 417 -24.75 11.25 14.56
C ASP A 417 -24.11 12.10 13.45
N ALA A 418 -24.94 12.69 12.59
CA ALA A 418 -24.49 13.57 11.50
C ALA A 418 -23.57 14.71 11.97
N ASP A 419 -23.77 15.19 13.21
CA ASP A 419 -23.07 16.32 13.79
C ASP A 419 -21.87 15.95 14.66
N CYS A 420 -21.45 14.70 14.66
CA CYS A 420 -20.40 14.24 15.57
C CYS A 420 -19.11 15.07 15.46
N PHE A 421 -18.68 15.50 14.27
CA PHE A 421 -17.51 16.35 14.08
C PHE A 421 -17.76 17.85 14.26
N ILE A 422 -19.01 18.31 14.12
CA ILE A 422 -19.40 19.68 14.50
C ILE A 422 -19.33 19.81 16.03
N LYS A 423 -19.84 18.81 16.77
CA LYS A 423 -19.79 18.76 18.24
C LYS A 423 -18.38 18.51 18.77
N ASN A 424 -17.59 17.68 18.11
CA ASN A 424 -16.23 17.36 18.50
C ASN A 424 -15.32 17.17 17.27
N PRO A 425 -14.65 18.23 16.79
CA PRO A 425 -13.74 18.14 15.63
C PRO A 425 -12.57 17.15 15.80
N ASN A 426 -12.25 16.82 17.06
CA ASN A 426 -11.17 15.89 17.41
C ASN A 426 -11.66 14.47 17.66
N LEU A 427 -12.91 14.13 17.34
CA LEU A 427 -13.43 12.78 17.46
C LEU A 427 -12.62 11.82 16.58
N ARG A 428 -12.02 10.78 17.19
CA ARG A 428 -11.28 9.71 16.46
C ARG A 428 -11.63 8.30 16.97
N ASP A 429 -12.57 8.19 17.91
CA ASP A 429 -13.00 6.90 18.47
C ASP A 429 -13.57 5.96 17.40
N HIS A 430 -14.12 6.50 16.31
CA HIS A 430 -14.59 5.73 15.16
C HIS A 430 -13.46 4.96 14.44
N ILE A 431 -12.20 5.35 14.63
CA ILE A 431 -11.03 4.68 14.05
C ILE A 431 -10.57 3.52 14.94
N PHE A 432 -10.49 3.75 16.25
CA PHE A 432 -9.93 2.80 17.22
C PHE A 432 -10.94 1.83 17.83
N LEU A 433 -12.17 1.94 17.44
CA LEU A 433 -13.36 1.16 17.79
C LEU A 433 -13.45 0.67 19.24
N ASP A 434 -12.48 0.00 19.82
CA ASP A 434 -12.51 -0.57 21.17
C ASP A 434 -11.10 -0.60 21.81
N ALA A 435 -10.26 0.40 21.54
CA ALA A 435 -8.88 0.43 22.06
C ALA A 435 -8.83 0.29 23.59
N ALA A 436 -9.77 0.90 24.32
CA ALA A 436 -9.86 0.77 25.78
C ALA A 436 -10.16 -0.68 26.20
N VAL A 437 -11.05 -1.38 25.47
CA VAL A 437 -11.35 -2.80 25.72
C VAL A 437 -10.13 -3.65 25.38
N PHE A 438 -9.48 -3.40 24.24
CA PHE A 438 -8.30 -4.16 23.81
C PHE A 438 -7.13 -3.97 24.78
N SER A 439 -6.93 -2.75 25.29
CA SER A 439 -5.95 -2.48 26.33
C SER A 439 -6.22 -3.27 27.63
N SER A 440 -7.48 -3.58 27.94
CA SER A 440 -7.84 -4.39 29.13
C SER A 440 -7.38 -5.85 29.04
N PHE A 441 -7.13 -6.37 27.85
CA PHE A 441 -6.57 -7.72 27.63
C PHE A 441 -5.07 -7.79 27.95
N LEU A 442 -4.38 -6.63 28.03
CA LEU A 442 -2.95 -6.58 28.32
C LEU A 442 -2.65 -6.92 29.79
N THR A 443 -1.47 -7.50 30.01
CA THR A 443 -0.95 -7.81 31.36
C THR A 443 -0.51 -6.58 32.13
N PHE A 444 -0.31 -5.46 31.44
CA PHE A 444 0.09 -4.16 32.00
C PHE A 444 -0.63 -3.01 31.28
N PRO A 445 -0.75 -1.83 31.91
CA PRO A 445 -1.35 -0.67 31.26
C PRO A 445 -0.51 -0.20 30.07
N TRP A 446 -1.15 -0.05 28.91
CA TRP A 446 -0.56 0.54 27.72
C TRP A 446 -1.60 1.40 27.00
N ASN A 447 -1.20 2.59 26.58
CA ASN A 447 -2.04 3.50 25.81
C ASN A 447 -1.13 4.38 24.94
N GLU A 448 -1.53 4.59 23.72
CA GLU A 448 -0.89 5.53 22.80
C GLU A 448 -1.98 6.40 22.16
N ARG A 449 -1.81 7.71 22.25
CA ARG A 449 -2.75 8.66 21.69
C ARG A 449 -2.68 8.64 20.17
N PHE A 450 -3.84 8.74 19.52
CA PHE A 450 -3.91 8.92 18.07
C PHE A 450 -3.58 10.38 17.72
N GLU A 451 -2.62 10.55 16.83
CA GLU A 451 -2.19 11.85 16.36
C GLU A 451 -2.34 11.92 14.83
N GLU A 452 -2.67 13.08 14.33
CA GLU A 452 -2.74 13.39 12.90
C GLU A 452 -1.79 14.54 12.57
N GLU A 453 -1.17 14.45 11.40
CA GLU A 453 -0.45 15.58 10.84
C GLU A 453 -1.44 16.66 10.36
N ARG A 454 -1.04 17.92 10.47
CA ARG A 454 -1.87 19.04 10.05
C ARG A 454 -1.54 19.48 8.63
N TYR A 455 -2.27 18.94 7.67
CA TYR A 455 -2.15 19.27 6.25
C TYR A 455 -3.11 20.36 5.79
N SER A 456 -4.27 20.49 6.45
CA SER A 456 -5.35 21.41 6.08
C SER A 456 -6.11 21.91 7.30
N ASN A 457 -6.69 23.11 7.17
CA ASN A 457 -7.65 23.63 8.15
C ASN A 457 -9.06 23.06 7.92
N ILE A 458 -9.35 22.47 6.77
CA ILE A 458 -10.62 21.81 6.46
C ILE A 458 -10.53 20.36 6.95
N LEU A 459 -11.36 20.01 7.95
CA LEU A 459 -11.31 18.71 8.62
C LEU A 459 -11.35 17.54 7.65
N LEU A 460 -12.24 17.56 6.66
CA LEU A 460 -12.32 16.50 5.64
C LEU A 460 -11.01 16.39 4.87
N ARG A 461 -10.42 17.48 4.40
CA ARG A 461 -9.15 17.46 3.65
C ARG A 461 -8.01 16.97 4.51
N ASN A 462 -7.94 17.42 5.76
CA ASN A 462 -6.93 16.93 6.69
C ASN A 462 -7.05 15.43 6.90
N ARG A 463 -8.26 14.90 7.06
CA ARG A 463 -8.52 13.47 7.22
C ARG A 463 -8.08 12.68 5.99
N MET A 464 -8.52 13.07 4.79
CA MET A 464 -8.16 12.44 3.52
C MET A 464 -6.63 12.36 3.32
N ASN A 465 -5.90 13.45 3.63
CA ASN A 465 -4.44 13.48 3.50
C ASN A 465 -3.73 12.60 4.54
N ASN A 466 -4.22 12.52 5.78
CA ASN A 466 -3.68 11.58 6.77
C ASN A 466 -3.90 10.12 6.37
N GLU A 467 -5.05 9.80 5.81
CA GLU A 467 -5.33 8.46 5.30
C GLU A 467 -4.43 8.11 4.09
N LEU A 468 -4.17 9.07 3.22
CA LEU A 468 -3.31 8.89 2.05
C LEU A 468 -1.83 8.67 2.43
N PHE A 469 -1.30 9.39 3.41
CA PHE A 469 0.14 9.40 3.69
C PHE A 469 0.56 8.64 4.95
N HIS A 470 -0.35 8.36 5.90
CA HIS A 470 0.02 7.82 7.21
C HIS A 470 -0.83 6.66 7.73
N GLU A 471 -1.99 6.37 7.12
CA GLU A 471 -2.94 5.45 7.74
C GLU A 471 -3.41 4.33 6.82
N SER A 472 -4.28 4.64 5.85
CA SER A 472 -4.90 3.61 5.00
C SER A 472 -3.97 3.19 3.87
N VAL A 473 -3.52 4.14 3.06
CA VAL A 473 -2.76 3.84 1.84
C VAL A 473 -1.41 3.20 2.12
N PRO A 474 -0.57 3.65 3.09
CA PRO A 474 0.69 2.95 3.38
C PRO A 474 0.50 1.49 3.78
N VAL A 475 -0.55 1.18 4.54
CA VAL A 475 -0.90 -0.21 4.90
C VAL A 475 -1.30 -1.00 3.67
N ILE A 476 -2.19 -0.45 2.84
CA ILE A 476 -2.65 -1.12 1.62
C ILE A 476 -1.46 -1.43 0.70
N LEU A 477 -0.58 -0.45 0.48
CA LEU A 477 0.59 -0.61 -0.38
C LEU A 477 1.56 -1.68 0.12
N HIS A 478 1.81 -1.72 1.44
CA HIS A 478 2.64 -2.73 2.06
C HIS A 478 2.07 -4.15 1.85
N GLU A 479 0.79 -4.33 2.16
CA GLU A 479 0.13 -5.62 2.05
C GLU A 479 -0.06 -6.07 0.59
N ASP A 480 -0.45 -5.14 -0.29
CA ASP A 480 -0.63 -5.41 -1.72
C ASP A 480 0.68 -5.82 -2.39
N ASP A 481 1.78 -5.13 -2.07
CA ASP A 481 3.11 -5.45 -2.59
C ASP A 481 3.54 -6.85 -2.16
N LEU A 482 3.49 -7.16 -0.87
CA LEU A 482 3.96 -8.44 -0.35
C LEU A 482 3.08 -9.62 -0.78
N ASN A 483 1.76 -9.46 -0.78
CA ASN A 483 0.83 -10.47 -1.28
C ASN A 483 1.06 -10.80 -2.76
N ALA A 484 1.22 -9.76 -3.59
CA ALA A 484 1.46 -9.91 -5.01
C ALA A 484 2.85 -10.52 -5.28
N MET A 485 3.87 -10.05 -4.54
CA MET A 485 5.24 -10.55 -4.70
C MET A 485 5.46 -11.96 -4.16
N TYR A 486 4.58 -12.47 -3.31
CA TYR A 486 4.60 -13.88 -2.96
C TYR A 486 4.50 -14.78 -4.21
N TYR A 487 3.79 -14.32 -5.22
CA TYR A 487 3.55 -15.00 -6.49
C TYR A 487 4.21 -14.32 -7.70
N SER A 488 5.18 -13.43 -7.47
CA SER A 488 5.89 -12.71 -8.53
C SER A 488 4.94 -11.90 -9.45
N VAL A 489 3.95 -11.24 -8.86
CA VAL A 489 3.03 -10.32 -9.55
C VAL A 489 3.30 -8.89 -9.09
N GLU A 490 3.41 -7.95 -10.02
CA GLU A 490 3.47 -6.51 -9.73
C GLU A 490 2.07 -5.93 -9.59
N ASN A 491 1.74 -5.28 -8.48
CA ASN A 491 0.52 -4.49 -8.38
C ASN A 491 0.76 -3.01 -8.69
N ARG A 492 -0.12 -2.41 -9.49
CA ARG A 492 -0.11 -1.01 -9.92
C ARG A 492 -1.37 -0.29 -9.43
N SER A 493 -1.20 0.96 -8.99
CA SER A 493 -2.26 1.79 -8.40
C SER A 493 -2.45 3.09 -9.20
N PRO A 494 -3.30 3.12 -10.26
CA PRO A 494 -3.45 4.30 -11.11
C PRO A 494 -3.97 5.55 -10.40
N PHE A 495 -4.60 5.44 -9.24
CA PHE A 495 -4.98 6.63 -8.45
C PHE A 495 -3.78 7.30 -7.78
N LEU A 496 -2.65 6.61 -7.59
CA LEU A 496 -1.42 7.18 -7.05
C LEU A 496 -0.56 7.84 -8.16
N ASP A 497 -1.16 8.79 -8.84
CA ASP A 497 -0.54 9.60 -9.88
C ASP A 497 -0.38 11.04 -9.38
N ARG A 498 0.81 11.64 -9.57
CA ARG A 498 1.10 13.00 -9.10
C ARG A 498 0.11 14.03 -9.66
N ARG A 499 -0.13 14.00 -10.97
CA ARG A 499 -1.02 14.96 -11.63
C ARG A 499 -2.47 14.78 -11.15
N LEU A 500 -2.92 13.52 -10.99
CA LEU A 500 -4.24 13.25 -10.46
C LEU A 500 -4.37 13.74 -9.01
N PHE A 501 -3.35 13.52 -8.17
CA PHE A 501 -3.31 14.06 -6.81
C PHE A 501 -3.43 15.59 -6.82
N GLU A 502 -2.62 16.29 -7.63
CA GLU A 502 -2.65 17.75 -7.74
C GLU A 502 -4.02 18.27 -8.19
N VAL A 503 -4.65 17.60 -9.17
CA VAL A 503 -6.03 17.90 -9.59
C VAL A 503 -7.01 17.70 -8.44
N CYS A 504 -6.93 16.57 -7.70
CA CYS A 504 -7.82 16.32 -6.56
C CYS A 504 -7.66 17.37 -5.44
N GLN A 505 -6.43 17.86 -5.20
CA GLN A 505 -6.19 18.94 -4.23
C GLN A 505 -6.75 20.29 -4.72
N SER A 506 -6.91 20.52 -6.03
CA SER A 506 -7.47 21.75 -6.60
C SER A 506 -9.00 21.79 -6.60
N ILE A 507 -9.68 20.66 -6.49
CA ILE A 507 -11.15 20.56 -6.51
C ILE A 507 -11.72 21.16 -5.22
N PRO A 508 -12.71 22.07 -5.28
CA PRO A 508 -13.40 22.57 -4.09
C PRO A 508 -14.05 21.45 -3.27
N THR A 509 -13.92 21.51 -1.95
CA THR A 509 -14.46 20.49 -1.04
C THR A 509 -15.96 20.24 -1.25
N ARG A 510 -16.75 21.29 -1.58
CA ARG A 510 -18.19 21.19 -1.88
C ARG A 510 -18.53 20.26 -3.05
N HIS A 511 -17.56 19.90 -3.91
CA HIS A 511 -17.77 19.01 -5.05
C HIS A 511 -17.52 17.53 -4.75
N LEU A 512 -16.90 17.20 -3.62
CA LEU A 512 -16.52 15.80 -3.29
C LEU A 512 -17.73 14.91 -2.99
N ILE A 513 -18.76 15.47 -2.35
CA ILE A 513 -19.99 14.75 -2.00
C ILE A 513 -21.19 15.52 -2.56
N ARG A 514 -22.03 14.86 -3.36
CA ARG A 514 -23.27 15.45 -3.91
C ARG A 514 -24.43 14.47 -3.75
N ASN A 515 -25.59 14.99 -3.39
CA ASN A 515 -26.83 14.22 -3.22
C ASN A 515 -26.64 12.99 -2.30
N GLY A 516 -25.87 13.15 -1.22
CA GLY A 516 -25.53 12.07 -0.29
C GLY A 516 -24.59 11.00 -0.84
N ARG A 517 -23.99 11.19 -2.02
CA ARG A 517 -23.08 10.24 -2.65
C ARG A 517 -21.65 10.75 -2.59
N ALA A 518 -20.78 9.94 -1.99
CA ALA A 518 -19.33 10.11 -1.98
C ALA A 518 -18.73 9.90 -3.37
N LYS A 519 -17.50 10.40 -3.59
CA LYS A 519 -16.78 10.31 -4.87
C LYS A 519 -17.56 10.94 -6.05
N ALA A 520 -18.30 12.02 -5.79
CA ALA A 520 -19.19 12.59 -6.80
C ALA A 520 -18.46 12.97 -8.10
N VAL A 521 -17.27 13.56 -7.99
CA VAL A 521 -16.45 13.91 -9.16
C VAL A 521 -15.97 12.66 -9.91
N LEU A 522 -15.51 11.62 -9.21
CA LEU A 522 -15.06 10.38 -9.85
C LEU A 522 -16.20 9.68 -10.59
N ARG A 523 -17.40 9.61 -9.98
CA ARG A 523 -18.59 9.01 -10.60
C ARG A 523 -18.92 9.68 -11.93
N GLU A 524 -18.96 11.01 -11.97
CA GLU A 524 -19.24 11.75 -13.19
C GLU A 524 -18.05 11.75 -14.17
N ALA A 525 -16.81 11.68 -13.68
CA ALA A 525 -15.63 11.57 -14.54
C ALA A 525 -15.65 10.31 -15.42
N VAL A 526 -16.24 9.22 -14.95
CA VAL A 526 -16.32 7.96 -15.70
C VAL A 526 -17.73 7.64 -16.22
N ARG A 527 -18.67 8.56 -16.08
CA ARG A 527 -20.01 8.41 -16.67
C ARG A 527 -19.91 8.35 -18.18
N GLY A 528 -20.64 7.39 -18.78
CA GLY A 528 -20.54 7.03 -20.18
C GLY A 528 -19.48 5.96 -20.50
N PHE A 529 -18.59 5.63 -19.57
CA PHE A 529 -17.64 4.51 -19.67
C PHE A 529 -18.06 3.33 -18.81
N ALA A 530 -18.24 3.56 -17.51
CA ALA A 530 -18.67 2.56 -16.55
C ALA A 530 -20.21 2.41 -16.54
N PRO A 531 -20.76 1.24 -16.14
CA PRO A 531 -22.20 1.01 -16.06
C PRO A 531 -22.89 1.94 -15.04
N ASP A 532 -23.97 2.57 -15.41
CA ASP A 532 -24.70 3.52 -14.55
C ASP A 532 -25.16 2.90 -13.22
N ILE A 533 -25.55 1.62 -13.22
CA ILE A 533 -25.94 0.91 -12.01
C ILE A 533 -24.82 0.89 -10.96
N VAL A 534 -23.54 0.81 -11.36
CA VAL A 534 -22.38 0.89 -10.47
C VAL A 534 -22.15 2.35 -10.04
N LEU A 535 -22.26 3.29 -10.99
CA LEU A 535 -22.06 4.71 -10.72
C LEU A 535 -23.12 5.29 -9.77
N ASP A 536 -24.34 4.77 -9.81
CA ASP A 536 -25.45 5.28 -9.01
C ASP A 536 -25.66 4.49 -7.71
N ASN A 537 -24.89 3.42 -7.48
CA ASN A 537 -24.97 2.65 -6.25
C ASN A 537 -24.46 3.47 -5.04
N PRO A 538 -25.28 3.73 -4.02
CA PRO A 538 -24.85 4.43 -2.81
C PRO A 538 -24.09 3.56 -1.83
N ARG A 539 -24.16 2.21 -1.99
CA ARG A 539 -23.52 1.28 -1.05
C ARG A 539 -22.00 1.40 -1.17
N LYS A 540 -21.34 1.60 -0.04
CA LYS A 540 -19.91 1.33 0.12
C LYS A 540 -19.79 -0.06 0.73
N VAL A 541 -19.42 -1.00 -0.08
CA VAL A 541 -19.11 -2.36 0.37
C VAL A 541 -17.59 -2.52 0.30
N GLY A 542 -16.96 -2.72 1.43
CA GLY A 542 -15.56 -3.13 1.48
C GLY A 542 -15.51 -4.62 1.75
N PHE A 543 -14.56 -5.32 1.15
CA PHE A 543 -14.35 -6.71 1.49
C PHE A 543 -14.11 -6.83 3.01
N ASN A 544 -14.92 -7.62 3.68
CA ASN A 544 -14.74 -8.02 5.07
C ASN A 544 -15.29 -9.42 5.24
N ALA A 545 -14.62 -10.21 6.06
CA ALA A 545 -15.11 -11.54 6.43
C ALA A 545 -14.92 -11.73 7.94
N PRO A 546 -15.91 -12.26 8.66
CA PRO A 546 -15.73 -12.65 10.04
C PRO A 546 -14.63 -13.71 10.15
N ILE A 547 -13.75 -13.61 11.16
CA ILE A 547 -12.70 -14.61 11.37
C ILE A 547 -13.29 -16.02 11.58
N LEU A 548 -14.53 -16.10 12.07
CA LEU A 548 -15.23 -17.35 12.33
C LEU A 548 -15.61 -18.11 11.04
N ASP A 549 -15.58 -17.46 9.88
CA ASP A 549 -15.76 -18.15 8.59
C ASP A 549 -14.52 -18.98 8.20
N TYR A 550 -13.37 -18.67 8.82
CA TYR A 550 -12.08 -19.32 8.57
C TYR A 550 -11.62 -20.20 9.74
N LEU A 551 -12.19 -20.00 10.93
CA LEU A 551 -11.70 -20.58 12.17
C LEU A 551 -12.86 -21.19 12.98
N ASP A 552 -12.94 -22.52 13.00
CA ASP A 552 -13.90 -23.23 13.85
C ASP A 552 -13.43 -23.25 15.32
N LEU A 553 -13.95 -22.32 16.12
CA LEU A 553 -13.65 -22.22 17.55
C LEU A 553 -14.25 -23.38 18.38
N ASN A 554 -15.14 -24.21 17.84
CA ASN A 554 -15.64 -25.41 18.51
C ASN A 554 -14.66 -26.59 18.38
N ASN A 555 -13.70 -26.52 17.47
CA ASN A 555 -12.69 -27.56 17.30
C ASN A 555 -11.63 -27.48 18.44
N PRO A 556 -11.53 -28.52 19.31
CA PRO A 556 -10.61 -28.52 20.44
C PRO A 556 -9.14 -28.39 20.03
N LYS A 557 -8.77 -28.90 18.86
CA LYS A 557 -7.39 -28.80 18.33
C LYS A 557 -7.03 -27.34 18.00
N ILE A 558 -7.95 -26.63 17.36
CA ILE A 558 -7.76 -25.20 17.04
C ILE A 558 -7.67 -24.38 18.33
N ARG A 559 -8.55 -24.61 19.29
CA ARG A 559 -8.48 -23.93 20.61
C ARG A 559 -7.16 -24.20 21.32
N SER A 560 -6.71 -25.44 21.32
CA SER A 560 -5.43 -25.82 21.92
C SER A 560 -4.25 -25.10 21.24
N GLN A 561 -4.26 -24.96 19.92
CA GLN A 561 -3.24 -24.19 19.19
C GLN A 561 -3.25 -22.70 19.54
N ILE A 562 -4.44 -22.09 19.63
CA ILE A 562 -4.61 -20.67 19.99
C ILE A 562 -4.08 -20.40 21.40
N LEU A 563 -4.33 -21.30 22.35
CA LEU A 563 -3.97 -21.17 23.75
C LEU A 563 -2.61 -21.83 24.11
N ALA A 564 -1.90 -22.42 23.15
CA ALA A 564 -0.57 -22.99 23.36
C ALA A 564 0.42 -21.94 23.87
N ASP A 565 1.41 -22.38 24.64
CA ASP A 565 2.47 -21.50 25.14
C ASP A 565 3.15 -20.71 24.02
N SER A 566 3.29 -19.42 24.23
CA SER A 566 3.81 -18.49 23.24
C SER A 566 4.26 -17.19 23.92
N PRO A 567 5.27 -16.50 23.38
CA PRO A 567 5.74 -15.20 23.89
C PRO A 567 4.64 -14.13 23.99
N ILE A 568 3.55 -14.26 23.23
CA ILE A 568 2.42 -13.32 23.29
C ILE A 568 1.80 -13.20 24.69
N PHE A 569 1.85 -14.27 25.49
CA PHE A 569 1.27 -14.29 26.83
C PHE A 569 2.10 -13.56 27.90
N GLU A 570 3.27 -13.05 27.53
CA GLU A 570 3.96 -12.03 28.34
C GLU A 570 3.20 -10.69 28.31
N PHE A 571 2.48 -10.42 27.21
CA PHE A 571 1.76 -9.15 26.97
C PHE A 571 0.25 -9.28 27.18
N ILE A 572 -0.32 -10.45 26.91
CA ILE A 572 -1.77 -10.71 26.89
C ILE A 572 -2.15 -11.70 27.99
N LYS A 573 -3.23 -11.38 28.71
CA LYS A 573 -3.84 -12.28 29.69
C LYS A 573 -4.45 -13.47 28.99
N ARG A 574 -3.96 -14.69 29.27
CA ARG A 574 -4.45 -15.92 28.67
C ARG A 574 -5.92 -16.19 28.98
N ASP A 575 -6.33 -15.98 30.23
CA ASP A 575 -7.71 -16.12 30.69
C ASP A 575 -8.69 -15.21 29.95
N ALA A 576 -8.26 -13.99 29.60
CA ALA A 576 -9.06 -13.06 28.81
C ALA A 576 -9.29 -13.58 27.38
N ILE A 577 -8.30 -14.24 26.76
CA ILE A 577 -8.47 -14.92 25.47
C ILE A 577 -9.39 -16.13 25.61
N GLU A 578 -9.27 -16.94 26.67
CA GLU A 578 -10.19 -18.07 26.91
C GLU A 578 -11.65 -17.61 27.02
N VAL A 579 -11.89 -16.50 27.75
CA VAL A 579 -13.22 -15.88 27.85
C VAL A 579 -13.71 -15.43 26.47
N LEU A 580 -12.85 -14.83 25.66
CA LEU A 580 -13.18 -14.39 24.30
C LEU A 580 -13.60 -15.57 23.41
N LEU A 581 -12.84 -16.69 23.48
CA LEU A 581 -13.10 -17.89 22.69
C LEU A 581 -14.37 -18.66 23.12
N ASN A 582 -14.89 -18.41 24.32
CA ASN A 582 -16.11 -19.03 24.84
C ASN A 582 -17.39 -18.25 24.48
N LYS A 583 -17.29 -17.08 23.84
CA LYS A 583 -18.47 -16.30 23.44
C LYS A 583 -19.18 -16.95 22.26
N ALA A 584 -20.50 -17.15 22.38
CA ALA A 584 -21.34 -17.70 21.31
C ALA A 584 -21.34 -16.79 20.05
N HIS A 585 -21.22 -15.46 20.24
CA HIS A 585 -21.11 -14.47 19.18
C HIS A 585 -20.01 -13.47 19.52
N LEU A 586 -19.13 -13.22 18.57
CA LEU A 586 -18.12 -12.18 18.68
C LEU A 586 -18.63 -10.91 17.98
N PRO A 587 -18.75 -9.78 18.69
CA PRO A 587 -18.93 -8.49 18.04
C PRO A 587 -17.80 -8.26 17.02
N ASN A 588 -18.07 -7.48 15.97
CA ASN A 588 -17.11 -7.27 14.88
C ASN A 588 -15.74 -6.75 15.38
N SER A 589 -15.72 -5.85 16.39
CA SER A 589 -14.49 -5.38 17.02
C SER A 589 -13.69 -6.52 17.70
N GLN A 590 -14.38 -7.42 18.42
CA GLN A 590 -13.71 -8.55 19.08
C GLN A 590 -13.26 -9.63 18.09
N SER A 591 -13.97 -9.81 16.98
CA SER A 591 -13.53 -10.64 15.86
C SER A 591 -12.22 -10.08 15.25
N LYS A 592 -12.12 -8.76 15.07
CA LYS A 592 -10.88 -8.10 14.63
C LYS A 592 -9.75 -8.25 15.65
N PHE A 593 -10.04 -8.09 16.95
CA PHE A 593 -9.03 -8.29 17.99
C PHE A 593 -8.48 -9.71 18.01
N LEU A 594 -9.34 -10.72 17.85
CA LEU A 594 -8.90 -12.12 17.76
C LEU A 594 -7.96 -12.32 16.56
N PHE A 595 -8.25 -11.68 15.43
CA PHE A 595 -7.35 -11.70 14.27
C PHE A 595 -6.00 -11.04 14.59
N TYR A 596 -6.00 -9.86 15.22
CA TYR A 596 -4.76 -9.19 15.64
C TYR A 596 -3.96 -10.03 16.64
N PHE A 597 -4.63 -10.64 17.60
CA PHE A 597 -3.99 -11.53 18.56
C PHE A 597 -3.32 -12.72 17.88
N LEU A 598 -4.02 -13.42 16.96
CA LEU A 598 -3.45 -14.56 16.23
C LEU A 598 -2.24 -14.17 15.40
N ASN A 599 -2.29 -13.05 14.70
CA ASN A 599 -1.18 -12.57 13.90
C ASN A 599 0.02 -12.17 14.77
N ALA A 600 -0.20 -11.43 15.86
CA ALA A 600 0.84 -11.06 16.81
C ALA A 600 1.46 -12.30 17.50
N LYS A 601 0.62 -13.29 17.86
CA LYS A 601 1.08 -14.57 18.41
C LYS A 601 2.02 -15.29 17.43
N ILE A 602 1.57 -15.47 16.19
CA ILE A 602 2.35 -16.13 15.14
C ILE A 602 3.65 -15.36 14.88
N PHE A 603 3.58 -14.04 14.76
CA PHE A 603 4.74 -13.20 14.52
C PHE A 603 5.80 -13.34 15.63
N LEU A 604 5.37 -13.31 16.89
CA LEU A 604 6.29 -13.49 18.02
C LEU A 604 6.88 -14.90 18.06
N GLU A 605 6.13 -15.93 17.71
CA GLU A 605 6.64 -17.30 17.61
C GLU A 605 7.72 -17.45 16.51
N GLU A 606 7.57 -16.72 15.39
CA GLU A 606 8.50 -16.79 14.28
C GLU A 606 9.77 -15.96 14.50
N PHE A 607 9.67 -14.80 15.18
CA PHE A 607 10.73 -13.81 15.22
C PHE A 607 11.29 -13.49 16.62
N SER A 608 10.66 -13.95 17.74
CA SER A 608 11.18 -13.67 19.10
C SER A 608 12.32 -14.61 19.50
N ALA A 609 12.40 -15.79 18.95
CA ALA A 609 13.55 -16.66 19.14
C ALA A 609 14.70 -16.15 18.27
N ALA A 610 15.35 -15.06 18.69
CA ALA A 610 16.50 -14.48 18.01
C ALA A 610 17.62 -15.55 17.90
N GLY A 611 17.65 -16.18 16.78
CA GLY A 611 18.64 -17.19 16.40
C GLY A 611 19.23 -16.87 15.04
N THR A 612 20.39 -17.39 14.78
CA THR A 612 21.02 -17.45 13.45
C THR A 612 19.99 -17.82 12.37
N ILE A 613 19.91 -17.03 11.32
CA ILE A 613 19.13 -17.34 10.11
C ILE A 613 19.72 -18.55 9.39
#